data_24c78b46d37e7e562ca08632b2a5c8c3
#
_entry.id   24c78b46d37e7e562ca08632b2a5c8c3
#
_cell.length_a   1.000
_cell.length_b   1.000
_cell.length_c   1.000
_cell.angle_alpha   90.00
_cell.angle_beta   90.00
_cell.angle_gamma   90.00
#
_symmetry.space_group_name_H-M   'P 1'
#
loop_
_entity.id
_entity.type
_entity.pdbx_description
1 polymer ?
#
loop_
_entity_poly.entity_id
_entity_poly.type
_entity_poly.pdbx_seq_one_letter_code
_entity_poly.pdbx_strand_id
1 'polypeptide(L)'
;SLKIYLISPGPVETPYTLTVPTTGAWTSVNIPLSAFAPVNLADVFQIKFDGNGDIFLDNIYFYKTGGGGGGGAYSIDKPIDFETPGFGAAWTWNVFENGSNPPLEFVANPNASGLNTSSKVAKFTALQAGQPYAGCETAHGQMGITWDLSASNSKIRIMVYKTKISDVGIKLANPAGGAQPEIKVANTKINEWEELTWDFSSAP
;
A
#
# COMPACT_ATOMS: atom_id res chain seq x y z
N SER A 1 11.67 17.68 -23.77
CA SER A 1 10.30 17.48 -23.24
C SER A 1 9.92 16.02 -23.36
N LEU A 2 9.19 15.51 -22.39
CA LEU A 2 8.60 14.18 -22.38
C LEU A 2 7.11 14.31 -22.67
N LYS A 3 6.59 13.52 -23.59
CA LYS A 3 5.15 13.39 -23.82
C LYS A 3 4.68 12.04 -23.30
N ILE A 4 3.57 12.03 -22.59
CA ILE A 4 2.93 10.85 -22.06
C ILE A 4 1.56 10.74 -22.73
N TYR A 5 1.21 9.55 -23.21
CA TYR A 5 -0.06 9.28 -23.86
C TYR A 5 -0.80 8.19 -23.11
N LEU A 6 -2.11 8.37 -22.95
CA LEU A 6 -3.02 7.28 -22.70
C LEU A 6 -3.72 6.93 -23.99
N ILE A 7 -3.94 5.66 -24.24
CA ILE A 7 -4.53 5.15 -25.49
C ILE A 7 -5.71 4.25 -25.16
N SER A 8 -6.87 4.56 -25.76
CA SER A 8 -8.08 3.74 -25.73
C SER A 8 -8.42 3.19 -27.13
N PRO A 9 -9.29 2.17 -27.21
CA PRO A 9 -9.69 1.61 -28.50
C PRO A 9 -10.18 2.65 -29.50
N GLY A 10 -9.86 2.41 -30.78
CA GLY A 10 -10.27 3.30 -31.86
C GLY A 10 -9.18 3.88 -32.79
N PRO A 11 -7.85 3.75 -32.57
CA PRO A 11 -7.04 4.11 -31.42
C PRO A 11 -7.15 5.63 -31.13
N VAL A 12 -7.73 5.96 -30.02
CA VAL A 12 -7.81 7.35 -29.52
C VAL A 12 -6.67 7.60 -28.54
N GLU A 13 -5.79 8.56 -28.87
CA GLU A 13 -4.67 8.95 -28.03
C GLU A 13 -4.58 10.46 -27.85
N THR A 14 -4.18 10.90 -26.68
CA THR A 14 -3.93 12.31 -26.39
C THR A 14 -2.61 12.45 -25.62
N PRO A 15 -1.69 13.33 -26.08
CA PRO A 15 -0.44 13.61 -25.38
C PRO A 15 -0.62 14.60 -24.24
N TYR A 16 0.03 14.32 -23.13
CA TYR A 16 0.36 15.31 -22.11
C TYR A 16 1.85 15.65 -22.21
N THR A 17 2.18 16.91 -22.43
CA THR A 17 3.59 17.34 -22.46
C THR A 17 4.05 17.69 -21.06
N LEU A 18 5.01 16.90 -20.56
CA LEU A 18 5.63 17.11 -19.28
C LEU A 18 6.83 18.04 -19.40
N THR A 19 6.81 19.13 -18.65
CA THR A 19 8.01 19.97 -18.46
C THR A 19 8.75 19.46 -17.23
N VAL A 20 9.94 18.91 -17.42
CA VAL A 20 10.80 18.47 -16.33
C VAL A 20 11.39 19.70 -15.64
N PRO A 21 11.09 19.96 -14.37
CA PRO A 21 11.52 21.20 -13.70
C PRO A 21 13.01 21.21 -13.37
N THR A 22 13.61 20.03 -13.17
CA THR A 22 15.03 19.85 -12.83
C THR A 22 15.60 18.63 -13.53
N THR A 23 16.86 18.71 -13.97
CA THR A 23 17.63 17.58 -14.49
C THR A 23 18.54 17.02 -13.39
N GLY A 24 18.78 15.70 -13.42
CA GLY A 24 19.68 15.04 -12.47
C GLY A 24 19.06 14.78 -11.08
N ALA A 25 17.76 15.01 -10.89
CA ALA A 25 17.05 14.73 -9.65
C ALA A 25 15.70 14.05 -9.93
N TRP A 26 15.26 13.18 -9.03
CA TRP A 26 13.92 12.60 -9.06
C TRP A 26 12.88 13.68 -8.75
N THR A 27 11.86 13.76 -9.57
CA THR A 27 10.75 14.70 -9.39
C THR A 27 9.43 13.94 -9.52
N SER A 28 8.56 14.08 -8.53
CA SER A 28 7.21 13.54 -8.59
C SER A 28 6.31 14.48 -9.40
N VAL A 29 5.55 13.92 -10.34
CA VAL A 29 4.65 14.69 -11.21
C VAL A 29 3.25 14.09 -11.14
N ASN A 30 2.26 14.94 -10.86
CA ASN A 30 0.84 14.58 -10.89
C ASN A 30 0.20 15.11 -12.17
N ILE A 31 -0.40 14.21 -12.94
CA ILE A 31 -1.08 14.55 -14.19
C ILE A 31 -2.56 14.27 -14.02
N PRO A 32 -3.43 15.30 -14.15
CA PRO A 32 -4.86 15.06 -14.08
C PRO A 32 -5.32 14.22 -15.28
N LEU A 33 -6.09 13.17 -15.03
CA LEU A 33 -6.58 12.29 -16.10
C LEU A 33 -7.47 13.04 -17.13
N SER A 34 -8.10 14.13 -16.71
CA SER A 34 -8.85 15.01 -17.62
C SER A 34 -7.99 15.64 -18.73
N ALA A 35 -6.67 15.70 -18.54
CA ALA A 35 -5.74 16.20 -19.56
C ALA A 35 -5.62 15.28 -20.78
N PHE A 36 -6.11 14.05 -20.67
CA PHE A 36 -6.07 13.07 -21.76
C PHE A 36 -7.38 12.98 -22.55
N ALA A 37 -8.33 13.89 -22.37
CA ALA A 37 -9.55 13.92 -23.19
C ALA A 37 -9.18 14.06 -24.68
N PRO A 38 -9.85 13.31 -25.62
CA PRO A 38 -11.05 12.51 -25.45
C PRO A 38 -10.83 11.01 -25.20
N VAL A 39 -9.68 10.59 -24.69
CA VAL A 39 -9.41 9.17 -24.38
C VAL A 39 -10.48 8.61 -23.45
N ASN A 40 -11.00 7.42 -23.76
CA ASN A 40 -11.91 6.70 -22.88
C ASN A 40 -11.13 6.13 -21.69
N LEU A 41 -11.17 6.82 -20.54
CA LEU A 41 -10.43 6.43 -19.34
C LEU A 41 -10.91 5.13 -18.70
N ALA A 42 -12.11 4.65 -19.04
CA ALA A 42 -12.61 3.35 -18.58
C ALA A 42 -12.04 2.17 -19.39
N ASP A 43 -11.37 2.44 -20.50
CA ASP A 43 -10.87 1.42 -21.42
C ASP A 43 -9.48 1.79 -21.96
N VAL A 44 -8.59 2.22 -21.07
CA VAL A 44 -7.18 2.47 -21.43
C VAL A 44 -6.45 1.14 -21.48
N PHE A 45 -5.86 0.82 -22.63
CA PHE A 45 -5.10 -0.42 -22.82
C PHE A 45 -3.59 -0.21 -23.00
N GLN A 46 -3.16 1.05 -23.20
CA GLN A 46 -1.73 1.34 -23.44
C GLN A 46 -1.33 2.72 -22.88
N ILE A 47 -0.13 2.78 -22.36
CA ILE A 47 0.60 4.03 -22.04
C ILE A 47 1.79 4.10 -23.00
N LYS A 48 1.99 5.28 -23.62
CA LYS A 48 3.11 5.54 -24.50
C LYS A 48 3.91 6.75 -23.97
N PHE A 49 5.22 6.66 -24.05
CA PHE A 49 6.16 7.74 -23.73
C PHE A 49 6.91 8.13 -24.98
N ASP A 50 7.01 9.43 -25.25
CA ASP A 50 7.71 9.99 -26.38
C ASP A 50 8.57 11.17 -25.90
N GLY A 51 9.86 11.12 -26.18
CA GLY A 51 10.80 12.13 -25.74
C GLY A 51 12.18 11.94 -26.37
N ASN A 52 13.09 12.83 -26.05
CA ASN A 52 14.47 12.76 -26.48
C ASN A 52 15.42 12.77 -25.29
N GLY A 53 16.53 12.06 -25.43
CA GLY A 53 17.51 11.85 -24.36
C GLY A 53 17.14 10.72 -23.40
N ASP A 54 17.99 10.50 -22.42
CA ASP A 54 17.79 9.46 -21.40
C ASP A 54 16.81 9.95 -20.33
N ILE A 55 15.76 9.17 -20.09
CA ILE A 55 14.72 9.45 -19.10
C ILE A 55 14.56 8.22 -18.22
N PHE A 56 14.66 8.42 -16.93
CA PHE A 56 14.40 7.39 -15.93
C PHE A 56 12.99 7.61 -15.38
N LEU A 57 12.16 6.57 -15.40
CA LEU A 57 10.78 6.58 -14.92
C LEU A 57 10.61 5.52 -13.85
N ASP A 58 9.90 5.84 -12.78
CA ASP A 58 9.62 4.95 -11.69
C ASP A 58 8.28 5.30 -11.03
N ASN A 59 7.68 4.35 -10.31
CA ASN A 59 6.46 4.55 -9.53
C ASN A 59 5.30 5.15 -10.33
N ILE A 60 5.00 4.58 -11.52
CA ILE A 60 3.89 5.03 -12.36
C ILE A 60 2.62 4.33 -11.89
N TYR A 61 1.63 5.12 -11.43
CA TYR A 61 0.34 4.60 -10.97
C TYR A 61 -0.80 5.59 -11.21
N PHE A 62 -2.01 5.07 -11.31
CA PHE A 62 -3.22 5.88 -11.35
C PHE A 62 -3.79 6.02 -9.95
N TYR A 63 -4.21 7.22 -9.58
CA TYR A 63 -4.82 7.47 -8.28
C TYR A 63 -6.00 8.44 -8.39
N LYS A 64 -6.91 8.37 -7.42
CA LYS A 64 -8.02 9.31 -7.29
C LYS A 64 -7.68 10.31 -6.18
N THR A 65 -7.60 11.60 -6.52
CA THR A 65 -7.49 12.65 -5.51
C THR A 65 -8.77 12.69 -4.70
N GLY A 66 -8.70 12.33 -3.42
CA GLY A 66 -9.82 12.44 -2.51
C GLY A 66 -10.18 13.91 -2.29
N GLY A 67 -11.34 14.29 -2.76
CA GLY A 67 -12.00 15.50 -2.29
C GLY A 67 -12.39 15.30 -0.83
N GLY A 68 -12.08 16.24 0.05
CA GLY A 68 -12.42 16.16 1.46
C GLY A 68 -13.92 16.04 1.68
N GLY A 69 -14.30 15.16 2.58
CA GLY A 69 -15.63 15.09 3.17
C GLY A 69 -16.58 14.05 2.59
N GLY A 70 -16.72 12.93 3.29
CA GLY A 70 -17.76 11.92 3.08
C GLY A 70 -17.18 10.55 2.66
N GLY A 71 -17.37 9.53 3.51
CA GLY A 71 -16.87 8.17 3.39
C GLY A 71 -16.88 7.57 1.98
N GLY A 72 -15.84 7.82 1.23
CA GLY A 72 -15.58 7.21 -0.05
C GLY A 72 -14.56 6.07 0.13
N ALA A 73 -14.79 4.92 -0.53
CA ALA A 73 -13.79 3.87 -0.60
C ALA A 73 -12.49 4.47 -1.13
N TYR A 74 -11.43 4.42 -0.34
CA TYR A 74 -10.10 4.76 -0.81
C TYR A 74 -9.56 3.60 -1.63
N SER A 75 -9.07 3.89 -2.83
CA SER A 75 -8.25 2.98 -3.59
C SER A 75 -6.97 2.64 -2.80
N ILE A 76 -6.49 1.42 -2.95
CA ILE A 76 -5.32 0.84 -2.26
C ILE A 76 -4.00 1.49 -2.73
N ASP A 77 -4.03 2.72 -3.23
CA ASP A 77 -2.90 3.39 -3.85
C ASP A 77 -1.85 3.92 -2.86
N LYS A 78 -2.15 3.80 -1.57
CA LYS A 78 -1.20 4.23 -0.53
C LYS A 78 -0.97 3.09 0.44
N PRO A 79 0.24 2.57 0.51
CA PRO A 79 0.60 1.58 1.51
C PRO A 79 0.47 2.15 2.92
N ILE A 80 0.20 1.30 3.89
CA ILE A 80 0.45 1.61 5.30
C ILE A 80 1.96 1.55 5.48
N ASP A 81 2.61 2.71 5.50
CA ASP A 81 4.07 2.85 5.43
C ASP A 81 4.71 3.24 6.77
N PHE A 82 3.88 3.65 7.75
CA PHE A 82 4.32 4.11 9.07
C PHE A 82 5.27 5.33 9.05
N GLU A 83 5.40 6.00 7.93
CA GLU A 83 6.21 7.21 7.78
C GLU A 83 5.44 8.47 8.22
N THR A 84 6.17 9.59 8.35
CA THR A 84 5.60 10.90 8.66
C THR A 84 6.22 11.96 7.71
N PRO A 85 5.43 12.52 6.77
CA PRO A 85 4.01 12.24 6.50
C PRO A 85 3.82 10.88 5.82
N GLY A 86 2.74 10.16 6.18
CA GLY A 86 2.44 8.85 5.64
C GLY A 86 1.19 8.23 6.28
N PHE A 87 1.00 6.92 6.07
CA PHE A 87 -0.15 6.19 6.57
C PHE A 87 0.25 5.22 7.69
N GLY A 88 -0.56 5.17 8.73
CA GLY A 88 -0.46 4.18 9.81
C GLY A 88 0.23 4.67 11.08
N ALA A 89 1.26 5.54 10.99
CA ALA A 89 1.97 6.01 12.19
C ALA A 89 1.10 6.85 13.14
N ALA A 90 0.16 7.63 12.60
CA ALA A 90 -0.75 8.48 13.38
C ALA A 90 -2.05 7.77 13.81
N TRP A 91 -2.22 6.49 13.45
CA TRP A 91 -3.40 5.72 13.83
C TRP A 91 -3.30 5.19 15.25
N THR A 92 -4.44 4.92 15.87
CA THR A 92 -4.48 4.20 17.14
C THR A 92 -4.38 2.70 16.88
N TRP A 93 -3.36 2.08 17.45
CA TRP A 93 -3.12 0.65 17.38
C TRP A 93 -3.30 0.04 18.75
N ASN A 94 -4.20 -0.92 18.86
CA ASN A 94 -4.44 -1.69 20.07
C ASN A 94 -3.67 -3.00 20.00
N VAL A 95 -2.87 -3.27 21.00
CA VAL A 95 -2.25 -4.58 21.18
C VAL A 95 -3.16 -5.42 22.07
N PHE A 96 -3.39 -6.67 21.68
CA PHE A 96 -4.30 -7.57 22.39
C PHE A 96 -3.65 -8.92 22.66
N GLU A 97 -4.10 -9.57 23.75
CA GLU A 97 -3.74 -10.92 24.17
C GLU A 97 -2.23 -11.19 24.27
N ASN A 98 -1.44 -10.16 24.50
CA ASN A 98 0.04 -10.18 24.50
C ASN A 98 0.62 -9.95 25.89
N GLY A 99 0.08 -10.64 26.90
CA GLY A 99 0.53 -10.49 28.28
C GLY A 99 0.24 -9.09 28.82
N SER A 100 1.26 -8.26 29.01
CA SER A 100 1.10 -6.86 29.43
C SER A 100 0.68 -5.91 28.28
N ASN A 101 0.50 -6.42 27.07
CA ASN A 101 0.11 -5.65 25.90
C ASN A 101 1.01 -4.42 25.66
N PRO A 102 2.34 -4.56 25.55
CA PRO A 102 3.19 -3.42 25.23
C PRO A 102 2.74 -2.79 23.91
N PRO A 103 2.76 -1.45 23.81
CA PRO A 103 2.25 -0.78 22.63
C PRO A 103 3.04 -1.13 21.36
N LEU A 104 2.39 -1.02 20.21
CA LEU A 104 3.09 -1.07 18.91
C LEU A 104 4.10 0.09 18.84
N GLU A 105 5.32 -0.21 18.48
CA GLU A 105 6.41 0.76 18.38
C GLU A 105 6.64 1.15 16.91
N PHE A 106 6.99 2.41 16.66
CA PHE A 106 7.46 2.88 15.35
C PHE A 106 8.96 3.17 15.45
N VAL A 107 9.75 2.29 14.88
CA VAL A 107 11.21 2.27 15.05
C VAL A 107 11.91 2.51 13.70
N ALA A 108 13.22 2.82 13.77
CA ALA A 108 14.05 2.85 12.57
C ALA A 108 14.04 1.47 11.89
N ASN A 109 14.03 1.46 10.56
CA ASN A 109 14.09 0.23 9.79
C ASN A 109 15.41 -0.52 10.13
N PRO A 110 15.34 -1.78 10.58
CA PRO A 110 16.54 -2.54 10.95
C PRO A 110 17.45 -2.86 9.76
N ASN A 111 16.92 -2.80 8.55
CA ASN A 111 17.65 -3.04 7.29
C ASN A 111 17.00 -2.23 6.16
N ALA A 112 17.31 -0.94 6.09
CA ALA A 112 16.76 -0.02 5.08
C ALA A 112 17.44 -0.21 3.72
N SER A 113 17.37 -1.41 3.16
CA SER A 113 17.99 -1.76 1.87
C SER A 113 17.19 -2.84 1.13
N GLY A 114 17.44 -2.96 -0.15
CA GLY A 114 16.81 -3.99 -0.98
C GLY A 114 15.29 -3.85 -1.07
N LEU A 115 14.56 -4.80 -0.52
CA LEU A 115 13.11 -4.88 -0.63
C LEU A 115 12.37 -3.77 0.13
N ASN A 116 12.90 -3.30 1.26
CA ASN A 116 12.28 -2.27 2.09
C ASN A 116 13.28 -1.17 2.42
N THR A 117 13.13 -0.03 1.76
CA THR A 117 13.99 1.15 1.93
C THR A 117 13.37 2.24 2.80
N SER A 118 12.19 1.98 3.41
CA SER A 118 11.54 2.96 4.31
C SER A 118 12.44 3.31 5.49
N SER A 119 12.28 4.50 6.05
CA SER A 119 13.08 4.96 7.20
C SER A 119 12.55 4.41 8.52
N LYS A 120 11.22 4.21 8.59
CA LYS A 120 10.52 3.70 9.77
C LYS A 120 9.69 2.48 9.46
N VAL A 121 9.46 1.68 10.48
CA VAL A 121 8.62 0.49 10.42
C VAL A 121 7.87 0.30 11.74
N ALA A 122 6.74 -0.38 11.68
CA ALA A 122 6.04 -0.82 12.88
C ALA A 122 6.72 -2.07 13.46
N LYS A 123 6.94 -2.09 14.77
CA LYS A 123 7.49 -3.23 15.50
C LYS A 123 6.47 -3.74 16.50
N PHE A 124 6.02 -4.97 16.32
CA PHE A 124 5.25 -5.73 17.28
C PHE A 124 6.18 -6.71 18.00
N THR A 125 6.17 -6.72 19.33
CA THR A 125 6.95 -7.65 20.14
C THR A 125 6.01 -8.68 20.76
N ALA A 126 5.99 -9.91 20.23
CA ALA A 126 5.25 -11.02 20.82
C ALA A 126 5.93 -11.46 22.11
N LEU A 127 5.23 -11.38 23.22
CA LEU A 127 5.73 -11.82 24.54
C LEU A 127 5.50 -13.31 24.74
N GLN A 128 6.39 -13.97 25.46
CA GLN A 128 6.25 -15.38 25.82
C GLN A 128 5.01 -15.64 26.68
N ALA A 129 4.58 -14.65 27.46
CA ALA A 129 3.36 -14.70 28.28
C ALA A 129 2.08 -14.39 27.47
N GLY A 130 2.22 -14.02 26.20
CA GLY A 130 1.10 -13.77 25.30
C GLY A 130 0.45 -15.06 24.79
N GLN A 131 -0.76 -14.90 24.24
CA GLN A 131 -1.45 -15.99 23.56
C GLN A 131 -0.83 -16.28 22.19
N PRO A 132 -0.99 -17.51 21.64
CA PRO A 132 -0.50 -17.83 20.29
C PRO A 132 -1.09 -16.97 19.16
N TYR A 133 -2.20 -16.28 19.44
CA TYR A 133 -2.89 -15.36 18.53
C TYR A 133 -2.77 -13.89 18.96
N ALA A 134 -1.83 -13.56 19.85
CA ALA A 134 -1.53 -12.19 20.22
C ALA A 134 -1.21 -11.34 18.99
N GLY A 135 -1.67 -10.11 18.95
CA GLY A 135 -1.51 -9.25 17.80
C GLY A 135 -1.75 -7.77 18.08
N CYS A 136 -1.82 -7.02 17.02
CA CYS A 136 -2.22 -5.62 17.05
C CYS A 136 -3.27 -5.34 15.97
N GLU A 137 -4.16 -4.41 16.27
CA GLU A 137 -5.21 -3.99 15.36
C GLU A 137 -5.38 -2.47 15.38
N THR A 138 -5.89 -1.90 14.31
CA THR A 138 -6.34 -0.50 14.31
C THR A 138 -7.63 -0.38 15.11
N ALA A 139 -7.79 0.69 15.86
CA ALA A 139 -9.10 0.98 16.45
C ALA A 139 -10.17 1.11 15.36
N HIS A 140 -11.38 0.63 15.62
CA HIS A 140 -12.48 0.69 14.65
C HIS A 140 -12.75 2.13 14.22
N GLY A 141 -12.85 2.33 12.91
CA GLY A 141 -13.07 3.64 12.31
C GLY A 141 -11.84 4.55 12.23
N GLN A 142 -10.73 4.20 12.84
CA GLN A 142 -9.50 5.01 12.84
C GLN A 142 -8.85 5.10 11.46
N MET A 143 -8.95 4.05 10.66
CA MET A 143 -8.41 4.06 9.31
C MET A 143 -9.09 5.10 8.42
N GLY A 144 -10.35 5.45 8.72
CA GLY A 144 -11.14 6.36 7.89
C GLY A 144 -11.37 5.86 6.46
N ILE A 145 -11.02 4.61 6.18
CA ILE A 145 -11.03 3.98 4.88
C ILE A 145 -11.71 2.62 4.95
N THR A 146 -12.47 2.32 3.91
CA THR A 146 -12.96 0.96 3.64
C THR A 146 -12.23 0.47 2.39
N TRP A 147 -11.54 -0.65 2.50
CA TRP A 147 -10.89 -1.27 1.36
C TRP A 147 -11.88 -2.17 0.63
N ASP A 148 -11.98 -1.99 -0.68
CA ASP A 148 -12.78 -2.87 -1.51
C ASP A 148 -11.97 -4.13 -1.84
N LEU A 149 -12.24 -5.21 -1.12
CA LEU A 149 -11.71 -6.53 -1.42
C LEU A 149 -12.71 -7.26 -2.33
N SER A 150 -12.48 -7.17 -3.61
CA SER A 150 -13.26 -7.87 -4.64
C SER A 150 -12.50 -9.08 -5.19
N ALA A 151 -13.15 -9.90 -6.00
CA ALA A 151 -12.52 -11.06 -6.63
C ALA A 151 -11.26 -10.71 -7.46
N SER A 152 -11.21 -9.51 -8.02
CA SER A 152 -10.05 -8.99 -8.74
C SER A 152 -9.02 -8.29 -7.86
N ASN A 153 -9.34 -8.03 -6.60
CA ASN A 153 -8.53 -7.27 -5.64
C ASN A 153 -8.59 -7.91 -4.25
N SER A 154 -8.21 -9.17 -4.17
CA SER A 154 -8.35 -10.00 -2.96
C SER A 154 -7.05 -10.25 -2.21
N LYS A 155 -5.92 -9.66 -2.67
CA LYS A 155 -4.61 -9.95 -2.11
C LYS A 155 -4.07 -8.79 -1.29
N ILE A 156 -3.61 -9.09 -0.08
CA ILE A 156 -2.87 -8.17 0.78
C ILE A 156 -1.41 -8.61 0.80
N ARG A 157 -0.49 -7.66 0.65
CA ARG A 157 0.94 -7.88 0.72
C ARG A 157 1.53 -7.07 1.86
N ILE A 158 2.39 -7.70 2.64
CA ILE A 158 3.08 -7.05 3.76
C ILE A 158 4.55 -7.46 3.73
N MET A 159 5.44 -6.49 3.81
CA MET A 159 6.84 -6.74 4.06
C MET A 159 7.05 -7.03 5.54
N VAL A 160 7.65 -8.16 5.85
CA VAL A 160 7.93 -8.59 7.21
C VAL A 160 9.43 -8.80 7.43
N TYR A 161 9.89 -8.45 8.61
CA TYR A 161 11.25 -8.72 9.08
C TYR A 161 11.16 -9.45 10.42
N LYS A 162 11.56 -10.70 10.47
CA LYS A 162 11.41 -11.54 11.65
C LYS A 162 12.70 -12.22 12.04
N THR A 163 12.87 -12.47 13.32
CA THR A 163 14.03 -13.20 13.86
C THR A 163 13.78 -14.70 13.99
N LYS A 164 12.55 -15.16 13.71
CA LYS A 164 12.12 -16.56 13.77
C LYS A 164 11.16 -16.88 12.64
N ILE A 165 11.17 -18.11 12.17
CA ILE A 165 10.14 -18.65 11.28
C ILE A 165 8.88 -18.93 12.09
N SER A 166 7.79 -18.28 11.74
CA SER A 166 6.47 -18.53 12.33
C SER A 166 5.39 -17.84 11.49
N ASP A 167 4.15 -18.21 11.71
CA ASP A 167 3.03 -17.62 11.00
C ASP A 167 2.87 -16.12 11.28
N VAL A 168 2.39 -15.41 10.28
CA VAL A 168 1.83 -14.07 10.36
C VAL A 168 0.38 -14.17 9.94
N GLY A 169 -0.54 -13.87 10.85
CA GLY A 169 -1.97 -13.93 10.60
C GLY A 169 -2.54 -12.55 10.26
N ILE A 170 -3.44 -12.49 9.28
CA ILE A 170 -4.26 -11.31 9.01
C ILE A 170 -5.73 -11.69 9.18
N LYS A 171 -6.44 -10.85 9.93
CA LYS A 171 -7.87 -10.88 10.09
C LYS A 171 -8.46 -9.54 9.68
N LEU A 172 -9.46 -9.57 8.84
CA LEU A 172 -10.14 -8.37 8.37
C LEU A 172 -11.51 -8.26 9.03
N ALA A 173 -11.91 -7.04 9.35
CA ALA A 173 -13.24 -6.75 9.87
C ALA A 173 -13.96 -5.76 8.95
N ASN A 174 -15.26 -5.94 8.77
CA ASN A 174 -16.09 -4.99 8.06
C ASN A 174 -16.57 -3.86 9.01
N PRO A 175 -17.10 -2.75 8.47
CA PRO A 175 -17.58 -1.64 9.29
C PRO A 175 -18.70 -2.01 10.28
N ALA A 176 -19.44 -3.08 10.03
CA ALA A 176 -20.51 -3.57 10.92
C ALA A 176 -19.98 -4.46 12.07
N GLY A 177 -18.65 -4.66 12.14
CA GLY A 177 -18.01 -5.48 13.18
C GLY A 177 -17.95 -6.98 12.87
N GLY A 178 -18.43 -7.43 11.71
CA GLY A 178 -18.21 -8.80 11.24
C GLY A 178 -16.75 -9.00 10.87
N ALA A 179 -16.17 -10.16 11.18
CA ALA A 179 -14.78 -10.46 10.88
C ALA A 179 -14.67 -11.68 9.95
N GLN A 180 -13.79 -11.59 8.98
CA GLN A 180 -13.40 -12.71 8.13
C GLN A 180 -12.53 -13.70 8.92
N PRO A 181 -12.50 -14.99 8.55
CA PRO A 181 -11.54 -15.94 9.11
C PRO A 181 -10.11 -15.44 8.97
N GLU A 182 -9.29 -15.73 9.98
CA GLU A 182 -7.86 -15.42 9.94
C GLU A 182 -7.16 -16.27 8.87
N ILE A 183 -6.37 -15.62 8.01
CA ILE A 183 -5.48 -16.30 7.07
C ILE A 183 -4.05 -16.16 7.58
N LYS A 184 -3.33 -17.28 7.66
CA LYS A 184 -1.96 -17.35 8.16
C LYS A 184 -0.99 -17.69 7.04
N VAL A 185 0.13 -16.97 6.99
CA VAL A 185 1.25 -17.21 6.07
C VAL A 185 2.54 -17.19 6.88
N ALA A 186 3.33 -18.25 6.79
CA ALA A 186 4.64 -18.30 7.45
C ALA A 186 5.68 -17.52 6.66
N ASN A 187 6.58 -16.80 7.37
CA ASN A 187 7.81 -16.30 6.75
C ASN A 187 8.78 -17.47 6.49
N THR A 188 9.64 -17.30 5.49
CA THR A 188 10.69 -18.27 5.13
C THR A 188 12.09 -17.78 5.45
N LYS A 189 12.25 -16.48 5.69
CA LYS A 189 13.52 -15.82 5.98
C LYS A 189 13.57 -15.30 7.43
N ILE A 190 14.76 -15.17 7.97
CA ILE A 190 15.03 -14.57 9.27
C ILE A 190 16.08 -13.46 9.11
N ASN A 191 15.91 -12.36 9.84
CA ASN A 191 16.78 -11.19 9.79
C ASN A 191 16.94 -10.59 8.39
N GLU A 192 15.92 -10.78 7.55
CA GLU A 192 15.80 -10.23 6.22
C GLU A 192 14.35 -9.80 5.95
N TRP A 193 14.17 -8.79 5.12
CA TRP A 193 12.85 -8.42 4.62
C TRP A 193 12.33 -9.46 3.63
N GLU A 194 11.06 -9.82 3.79
CA GLU A 194 10.32 -10.73 2.94
C GLU A 194 8.93 -10.17 2.69
N GLU A 195 8.47 -10.17 1.44
CA GLU A 195 7.09 -9.85 1.12
C GLU A 195 6.23 -11.11 1.23
N LEU A 196 5.26 -11.10 2.14
CA LEU A 196 4.26 -12.14 2.26
C LEU A 196 2.96 -11.70 1.61
N THR A 197 2.22 -12.65 1.04
CA THR A 197 0.93 -12.39 0.37
C THR A 197 -0.17 -13.23 1.00
N TRP A 198 -1.26 -12.57 1.40
CA TRP A 198 -2.50 -13.20 1.87
C TRP A 198 -3.56 -13.07 0.79
N ASP A 199 -4.17 -14.19 0.41
CA ASP A 199 -5.21 -14.26 -0.60
C ASP A 199 -6.59 -14.45 0.05
N PHE A 200 -7.42 -13.45 -0.02
CA PHE A 200 -8.79 -13.43 0.49
C PHE A 200 -9.83 -13.77 -0.59
N SER A 201 -9.43 -14.26 -1.77
CA SER A 201 -10.36 -14.58 -2.87
C SER A 201 -11.40 -15.63 -2.52
N SER A 202 -11.10 -16.51 -1.57
CA SER A 202 -12.01 -17.55 -1.06
C SER A 202 -12.67 -17.19 0.28
N ALA A 203 -12.39 -16.01 0.81
CA ALA A 203 -13.05 -15.55 2.02
C ALA A 203 -14.51 -15.17 1.70
N PRO A 204 -15.51 -15.65 2.49
CA PRO A 204 -16.93 -15.41 2.23
C PRO A 204 -17.33 -13.95 2.45
#